data_c534a62954bd8517936bee50c8237eb2
#
_entry.id   c534a62954bd8517936bee50c8237eb2
#
_cell.length_a   1.000
_cell.length_b   1.000
_cell.length_c   1.000
_cell.angle_alpha   90.00
_cell.angle_beta   90.00
_cell.angle_gamma   90.00
#
_symmetry.space_group_name_H-M   'P 1'
#
loop_
_entity.id
_entity.type
_entity.pdbx_description
1 polymer ?
#
loop_
_entity_poly.entity_id
_entity_poly.type
_entity_poly.pdbx_seq_one_letter_code
_entity_poly.pdbx_strand_id
1 'polypeptide(L)'
;ATYPEPFKIADGTNTTYMLVETHGTPSFEADNYQKIIPESKEAQILYLINSFDVRRNQLKSEDIKAFEQYLLDVTADERRTLKSNDIIAYASPDGKEDMNNKLSDKRSASAEKAFNKTINKKAKVEAPLNVKSIGEDWAGFQELVNESSIQDKELILRVLSMYSDPNVREREIKNMSNVY
;
A
#
# COMPACT_ATOMS: atom_id res chain seq x y z
N ALA A 1 -17.84 82.10 40.88
CA ALA A 1 -16.48 81.68 40.61
C ALA A 1 -16.37 81.39 39.10
N THR A 2 -15.64 82.29 38.44
CA THR A 2 -15.29 82.09 37.01
C THR A 2 -14.04 81.22 36.96
N TYR A 3 -14.19 80.06 36.38
CA TYR A 3 -13.05 79.20 36.08
C TYR A 3 -12.28 79.77 34.90
N PRO A 4 -10.96 79.83 34.96
CA PRO A 4 -10.18 80.24 33.82
C PRO A 4 -10.41 79.30 32.63
N GLU A 5 -10.40 79.89 31.45
CA GLU A 5 -10.50 79.12 30.24
C GLU A 5 -9.41 78.02 30.22
N PRO A 6 -9.77 76.74 29.85
CA PRO A 6 -8.80 75.71 29.77
C PRO A 6 -7.79 76.08 28.68
N PHE A 7 -6.54 76.14 29.04
CA PHE A 7 -5.48 76.28 28.04
C PHE A 7 -4.85 74.93 27.75
N LYS A 8 -4.54 74.71 26.51
CA LYS A 8 -3.97 73.50 26.02
C LYS A 8 -2.50 73.36 26.46
N ILE A 9 -2.20 72.35 27.27
CA ILE A 9 -0.86 72.15 27.83
C ILE A 9 0.02 71.38 26.83
N ALA A 10 -0.56 70.41 26.11
CA ALA A 10 0.14 69.63 25.10
C ALA A 10 -0.85 68.95 24.14
N ASP A 11 -0.44 68.74 22.93
CA ASP A 11 -1.13 67.83 22.02
C ASP A 11 -0.67 66.43 22.32
N GLY A 12 -1.59 65.59 22.72
CA GLY A 12 -1.33 64.14 22.74
C GLY A 12 -1.28 63.61 21.31
N THR A 13 -0.13 63.29 20.84
CA THR A 13 0.00 62.67 19.50
C THR A 13 -0.14 61.16 19.61
N ASN A 14 -1.12 60.63 18.90
CA ASN A 14 -1.20 59.18 18.69
C ASN A 14 -0.39 58.83 17.44
N THR A 15 0.84 58.38 17.64
CA THR A 15 1.76 57.99 16.55
C THR A 15 1.69 56.53 16.20
N THR A 16 0.75 55.78 16.77
CA THR A 16 0.61 54.34 16.54
C THR A 16 0.37 53.98 15.06
N TYR A 17 -0.27 54.91 14.31
CA TYR A 17 -0.45 54.72 12.88
C TYR A 17 0.87 54.75 12.09
N MET A 18 1.92 55.38 12.63
CA MET A 18 3.26 55.38 12.02
C MET A 18 3.98 54.05 12.19
N LEU A 19 3.50 53.22 13.10
CA LEU A 19 4.03 51.87 13.32
C LEU A 19 3.37 50.82 12.41
N VAL A 20 2.33 51.25 11.68
CA VAL A 20 1.69 50.33 10.71
C VAL A 20 2.57 50.27 9.47
N GLU A 21 3.22 49.15 9.30
CA GLU A 21 4.00 48.85 8.09
C GLU A 21 3.02 48.52 6.96
N THR A 22 2.89 49.47 6.00
CA THR A 22 1.99 49.30 4.84
C THR A 22 2.68 48.60 3.65
N HIS A 23 3.97 48.32 3.78
CA HIS A 23 4.80 47.78 2.71
C HIS A 23 5.25 46.35 3.01
N GLY A 24 4.48 45.58 3.81
CA GLY A 24 4.75 44.16 4.02
C GLY A 24 4.70 43.41 2.69
N THR A 25 5.77 42.73 2.35
CA THR A 25 5.79 41.78 1.20
C THR A 25 5.18 40.48 1.70
N PRO A 26 4.00 40.08 1.21
CA PRO A 26 3.46 38.78 1.58
C PRO A 26 4.38 37.66 1.05
N SER A 27 4.80 36.80 1.91
CA SER A 27 5.45 35.53 1.50
C SER A 27 4.37 34.45 1.41
N PHE A 28 4.36 33.76 0.30
CA PHE A 28 3.50 32.61 0.08
C PHE A 28 4.37 31.35 0.09
N GLU A 29 4.02 30.41 0.95
CA GLU A 29 4.59 29.09 0.94
C GLU A 29 3.52 28.12 0.44
N ALA A 30 3.92 27.18 -0.42
CA ALA A 30 3.02 26.14 -0.88
C ALA A 30 2.65 25.25 0.30
N ASP A 31 1.37 25.19 0.61
CA ASP A 31 0.89 24.22 1.58
C ASP A 31 0.87 22.81 0.97
N ASN A 32 0.98 21.79 1.80
CA ASN A 32 0.86 20.40 1.40
C ASN A 32 -0.61 19.91 1.39
N TYR A 33 -1.55 20.83 1.18
CA TYR A 33 -2.97 20.49 1.15
C TYR A 33 -3.29 19.53 0.01
N GLN A 34 -3.84 18.38 0.35
CA GLN A 34 -4.36 17.40 -0.60
C GLN A 34 -5.85 17.23 -0.36
N LYS A 35 -6.67 17.59 -1.34
CA LYS A 35 -8.11 17.40 -1.28
C LYS A 35 -8.50 15.91 -1.26
N ILE A 36 -7.70 15.08 -1.92
CA ILE A 36 -7.90 13.63 -2.01
C ILE A 36 -6.61 12.96 -1.57
N ILE A 37 -6.69 12.17 -0.52
CA ILE A 37 -5.57 11.37 -0.01
C ILE A 37 -5.83 9.92 -0.43
N PRO A 38 -4.98 9.32 -1.28
CA PRO A 38 -5.08 7.91 -1.61
C PRO A 38 -4.64 7.05 -0.42
N GLU A 39 -5.43 6.05 -0.10
CA GLU A 39 -5.12 5.05 0.91
C GLU A 39 -5.17 3.66 0.27
N SER A 40 -4.30 2.76 0.70
CA SER A 40 -4.33 1.35 0.32
C SER A 40 -4.25 0.46 1.56
N LYS A 41 -4.87 -0.70 1.48
CA LYS A 41 -4.79 -1.73 2.50
C LYS A 41 -4.61 -3.06 1.81
N GLU A 42 -3.63 -3.82 2.25
CA GLU A 42 -3.29 -5.14 1.71
C GLU A 42 -3.51 -6.22 2.76
N ALA A 43 -3.78 -7.44 2.29
CA ALA A 43 -3.82 -8.64 3.10
C ALA A 43 -3.39 -9.84 2.25
N GLN A 44 -2.75 -10.82 2.86
CA GLN A 44 -2.18 -11.95 2.17
C GLN A 44 -2.87 -13.26 2.55
N ILE A 45 -3.01 -14.15 1.55
CA ILE A 45 -3.45 -15.53 1.73
C ILE A 45 -2.31 -16.45 1.30
N LEU A 46 -1.77 -17.19 2.24
CA LEU A 46 -0.68 -18.14 1.99
C LEU A 46 -1.23 -19.52 1.61
N TYR A 47 -0.77 -20.03 0.48
CA TYR A 47 -1.11 -21.34 -0.02
C TYR A 47 -0.04 -22.38 0.36
N LEU A 48 -0.46 -23.63 0.44
CA LEU A 48 0.51 -24.72 0.52
C LEU A 48 1.18 -24.95 -0.84
N ILE A 49 2.32 -25.60 -0.83
CA ILE A 49 3.05 -25.99 -2.04
C ILE A 49 2.10 -26.79 -2.95
N ASN A 50 2.08 -26.48 -4.23
CA ASN A 50 1.23 -27.10 -5.24
C ASN A 50 -0.28 -27.08 -4.94
N SER A 51 -0.74 -26.26 -4.01
CA SER A 51 -2.15 -26.12 -3.66
C SER A 51 -2.70 -24.77 -4.08
N PHE A 52 -3.98 -24.75 -4.42
CA PHE A 52 -4.78 -23.57 -4.70
C PHE A 52 -5.96 -23.40 -3.73
N ASP A 53 -6.08 -24.28 -2.73
CA ASP A 53 -7.17 -24.24 -1.78
C ASP A 53 -6.94 -23.17 -0.70
N VAL A 54 -7.91 -22.26 -0.56
CA VAL A 54 -7.90 -21.26 0.53
C VAL A 54 -8.28 -21.93 1.84
N ARG A 55 -7.32 -22.06 2.73
CA ARG A 55 -7.51 -22.68 4.04
C ARG A 55 -8.29 -21.76 4.98
N ARG A 56 -9.15 -22.36 5.82
CA ARG A 56 -9.98 -21.61 6.78
C ARG A 56 -9.16 -20.80 7.80
N ASN A 57 -7.98 -21.28 8.20
CA ASN A 57 -7.10 -20.54 9.09
C ASN A 57 -6.55 -19.27 8.45
N GLN A 58 -6.26 -19.29 7.14
CA GLN A 58 -5.84 -18.09 6.40
C GLN A 58 -6.93 -17.02 6.39
N LEU A 59 -8.18 -17.41 6.13
CA LEU A 59 -9.34 -16.50 6.18
C LEU A 59 -9.63 -15.95 7.60
N LYS A 60 -9.05 -16.54 8.63
CA LYS A 60 -9.17 -16.10 10.03
C LYS A 60 -7.91 -15.40 10.53
N SER A 61 -6.90 -15.21 9.68
CA SER A 61 -5.69 -14.47 10.03
C SER A 61 -6.03 -13.05 10.48
N GLU A 62 -5.15 -12.46 11.24
CA GLU A 62 -5.33 -11.07 11.69
C GLU A 62 -5.31 -10.09 10.52
N ASP A 63 -4.46 -10.33 9.52
CA ASP A 63 -4.41 -9.52 8.30
C ASP A 63 -5.73 -9.50 7.56
N ILE A 64 -6.34 -10.67 7.34
CA ILE A 64 -7.63 -10.77 6.64
C ILE A 64 -8.75 -10.13 7.47
N LYS A 65 -8.73 -10.28 8.79
CA LYS A 65 -9.69 -9.60 9.67
C LYS A 65 -9.52 -8.08 9.65
N ALA A 66 -8.28 -7.60 9.71
CA ALA A 66 -7.98 -6.18 9.63
C ALA A 66 -8.39 -5.58 8.26
N PHE A 67 -8.20 -6.34 7.18
CA PHE A 67 -8.65 -5.97 5.85
C PHE A 67 -10.19 -5.95 5.74
N GLU A 68 -10.87 -6.97 6.29
CA GLU A 68 -12.33 -7.01 6.35
C GLU A 68 -12.87 -5.80 7.13
N GLN A 69 -12.29 -5.48 8.29
CA GLN A 69 -12.69 -4.32 9.08
C GLN A 69 -12.46 -3.01 8.33
N TYR A 70 -11.31 -2.86 7.67
CA TYR A 70 -11.02 -1.69 6.84
C TYR A 70 -12.06 -1.49 5.74
N LEU A 71 -12.49 -2.55 5.06
CA LEU A 71 -13.55 -2.46 4.04
C LEU A 71 -14.90 -2.06 4.65
N LEU A 72 -15.25 -2.56 5.83
CA LEU A 72 -16.46 -2.17 6.55
C LEU A 72 -16.40 -0.69 6.94
N ASP A 73 -15.28 -0.21 7.44
CA ASP A 73 -15.09 1.19 7.82
C ASP A 73 -15.17 2.13 6.61
N VAL A 74 -14.56 1.72 5.48
CA VAL A 74 -14.62 2.49 4.23
C VAL A 74 -16.04 2.56 3.67
N THR A 75 -16.77 1.45 3.70
CA THR A 75 -18.17 1.42 3.21
C THR A 75 -19.14 2.17 4.12
N ALA A 76 -18.81 2.36 5.38
CA ALA A 76 -19.63 3.10 6.35
C ALA A 76 -19.36 4.62 6.35
N ASP A 77 -18.22 5.08 5.84
CA ASP A 77 -17.82 6.50 5.84
C ASP A 77 -18.10 7.14 4.46
N GLU A 78 -19.10 8.03 4.41
CA GLU A 78 -19.49 8.77 3.20
C GLU A 78 -18.37 9.63 2.59
N ARG A 79 -17.33 9.96 3.36
CA ARG A 79 -16.18 10.74 2.89
C ARG A 79 -15.14 9.89 2.18
N ARG A 80 -15.26 8.57 2.27
CA ARG A 80 -14.32 7.61 1.69
C ARG A 80 -14.97 6.91 0.51
N THR A 81 -14.20 6.74 -0.55
CA THR A 81 -14.67 6.04 -1.75
C THR A 81 -13.68 4.95 -2.11
N LEU A 82 -14.14 3.71 -2.10
CA LEU A 82 -13.33 2.59 -2.57
C LEU A 82 -13.24 2.63 -4.09
N LYS A 83 -12.03 2.72 -4.62
CA LYS A 83 -11.77 2.81 -6.08
C LYS A 83 -11.76 1.45 -6.75
N SER A 84 -11.06 0.49 -6.16
CA SER A 84 -10.96 -0.88 -6.66
C SER A 84 -10.64 -1.85 -5.54
N ASN A 85 -10.92 -3.12 -5.79
CA ASN A 85 -10.36 -4.25 -5.07
C ASN A 85 -9.59 -5.08 -6.06
N ASP A 86 -8.35 -5.38 -5.74
CA ASP A 86 -7.47 -6.13 -6.62
C ASP A 86 -7.06 -7.45 -5.93
N ILE A 87 -7.29 -8.56 -6.59
CA ILE A 87 -6.79 -9.88 -6.19
C ILE A 87 -5.67 -10.22 -7.15
N ILE A 88 -4.46 -10.34 -6.62
CA ILE A 88 -3.29 -10.72 -7.40
C ILE A 88 -2.78 -12.06 -6.86
N ALA A 89 -2.74 -13.07 -7.72
CA ALA A 89 -2.30 -14.40 -7.33
C ALA A 89 -0.98 -14.74 -8.01
N TYR A 90 -0.12 -15.38 -7.24
CA TYR A 90 1.21 -15.79 -7.64
C TYR A 90 1.43 -17.27 -7.39
N ALA A 91 2.37 -17.86 -8.11
CA ALA A 91 2.99 -19.12 -7.79
C ALA A 91 4.44 -18.90 -7.34
N SER A 92 4.99 -19.81 -6.56
CA SER A 92 6.42 -19.79 -6.24
C SER A 92 7.25 -20.04 -7.49
N PRO A 93 8.39 -19.37 -7.66
CA PRO A 93 9.30 -19.64 -8.77
C PRO A 93 10.06 -20.95 -8.56
N ASP A 94 9.33 -22.05 -8.41
CA ASP A 94 9.85 -23.42 -8.29
C ASP A 94 9.01 -24.35 -9.15
N GLY A 95 9.65 -24.99 -10.13
CA GLY A 95 9.01 -25.89 -11.07
C GLY A 95 8.81 -25.28 -12.46
N LYS A 96 7.99 -25.95 -13.27
CA LYS A 96 7.76 -25.52 -14.65
C LYS A 96 6.84 -24.31 -14.72
N GLU A 97 7.24 -23.30 -15.49
CA GLU A 97 6.48 -22.06 -15.69
C GLU A 97 5.02 -22.30 -16.10
N ASP A 98 4.76 -23.24 -17.05
CA ASP A 98 3.40 -23.60 -17.46
C ASP A 98 2.53 -24.14 -16.31
N MET A 99 3.14 -24.85 -15.37
CA MET A 99 2.42 -25.35 -14.20
C MET A 99 2.15 -24.24 -13.20
N ASN A 100 3.12 -23.35 -13.02
CA ASN A 100 3.00 -22.20 -12.13
C ASN A 100 1.98 -21.18 -12.64
N ASN A 101 1.91 -20.96 -13.96
CA ASN A 101 0.87 -20.15 -14.58
C ASN A 101 -0.53 -20.73 -14.29
N LYS A 102 -0.74 -22.03 -14.50
CA LYS A 102 -2.00 -22.72 -14.20
C LYS A 102 -2.32 -22.73 -12.70
N LEU A 103 -1.30 -22.80 -11.84
CA LEU A 103 -1.47 -22.76 -10.40
C LEU A 103 -1.89 -21.37 -9.93
N SER A 104 -1.27 -20.30 -10.44
CA SER A 104 -1.66 -18.92 -10.13
C SER A 104 -3.08 -18.62 -10.60
N ASP A 105 -3.51 -19.11 -11.78
CA ASP A 105 -4.88 -18.99 -12.26
C ASP A 105 -5.90 -19.64 -11.31
N LYS A 106 -5.59 -20.85 -10.83
CA LYS A 106 -6.46 -21.54 -9.86
C LYS A 106 -6.48 -20.85 -8.51
N ARG A 107 -5.33 -20.27 -8.07
CA ARG A 107 -5.24 -19.49 -6.83
C ARG A 107 -6.06 -18.21 -6.93
N SER A 108 -5.99 -17.49 -8.05
CA SER A 108 -6.79 -16.28 -8.26
C SER A 108 -8.29 -16.59 -8.20
N ALA A 109 -8.75 -17.61 -8.89
CA ALA A 109 -10.15 -18.03 -8.89
C ALA A 109 -10.63 -18.49 -7.49
N SER A 110 -9.77 -19.20 -6.73
CA SER A 110 -10.12 -19.63 -5.38
C SER A 110 -10.13 -18.48 -4.38
N ALA A 111 -9.21 -17.52 -4.51
CA ALA A 111 -9.19 -16.30 -3.71
C ALA A 111 -10.42 -15.42 -3.98
N GLU A 112 -10.79 -15.23 -5.25
CA GLU A 112 -12.01 -14.52 -5.65
C GLU A 112 -13.27 -15.14 -5.03
N LYS A 113 -13.40 -16.47 -5.13
CA LYS A 113 -14.50 -17.19 -4.53
C LYS A 113 -14.56 -17.03 -3.02
N ALA A 114 -13.40 -17.09 -2.35
CA ALA A 114 -13.29 -16.88 -0.92
C ALA A 114 -13.64 -15.44 -0.52
N PHE A 115 -13.13 -14.45 -1.24
CA PHE A 115 -13.45 -13.03 -1.04
C PHE A 115 -14.95 -12.78 -1.15
N ASN A 116 -15.59 -13.21 -2.23
CA ASN A 116 -17.01 -13.01 -2.45
C ASN A 116 -17.88 -13.71 -1.39
N LYS A 117 -17.50 -14.91 -0.97
CA LYS A 117 -18.26 -15.70 0.00
C LYS A 117 -18.14 -15.19 1.43
N THR A 118 -16.98 -14.64 1.81
CA THR A 118 -16.67 -14.26 3.20
C THR A 118 -16.69 -12.76 3.42
N ILE A 119 -15.84 -12.03 2.72
CA ILE A 119 -15.60 -10.61 2.93
C ILE A 119 -16.69 -9.78 2.26
N ASN A 120 -16.90 -9.96 0.96
CA ASN A 120 -17.86 -9.16 0.22
C ASN A 120 -19.32 -9.37 0.66
N LYS A 121 -19.66 -10.58 1.14
CA LYS A 121 -20.98 -10.86 1.72
C LYS A 121 -21.27 -9.97 2.93
N LYS A 122 -20.27 -9.59 3.70
CA LYS A 122 -20.39 -8.74 4.90
C LYS A 122 -20.25 -7.26 4.56
N ALA A 123 -19.19 -6.91 3.84
CA ALA A 123 -18.84 -5.52 3.53
C ALA A 123 -19.70 -4.90 2.40
N LYS A 124 -20.35 -5.74 1.57
CA LYS A 124 -21.20 -5.30 0.44
C LYS A 124 -20.49 -4.29 -0.46
N VAL A 125 -19.24 -4.62 -0.82
CA VAL A 125 -18.39 -3.75 -1.59
C VAL A 125 -18.94 -3.61 -3.02
N GLU A 126 -19.21 -2.37 -3.44
CA GLU A 126 -19.70 -2.06 -4.79
C GLU A 126 -18.58 -1.76 -5.80
N ALA A 127 -17.36 -1.50 -5.30
CA ALA A 127 -16.23 -1.22 -6.16
C ALA A 127 -15.82 -2.43 -7.02
N PRO A 128 -15.32 -2.21 -8.24
CA PRO A 128 -14.92 -3.28 -9.14
C PRO A 128 -13.86 -4.18 -8.50
N LEU A 129 -14.04 -5.48 -8.68
CA LEU A 129 -13.08 -6.50 -8.28
C LEU A 129 -12.24 -6.91 -9.51
N ASN A 130 -10.97 -6.59 -9.47
CA ASN A 130 -10.02 -6.99 -10.51
C ASN A 130 -9.27 -8.24 -10.04
N VAL A 131 -9.25 -9.25 -10.88
CA VAL A 131 -8.57 -10.51 -10.57
C VAL A 131 -7.45 -10.71 -11.58
N LYS A 132 -6.23 -10.89 -11.09
CA LYS A 132 -5.04 -11.12 -11.92
C LYS A 132 -4.28 -12.31 -11.41
N SER A 133 -3.76 -13.11 -12.35
CA SER A 133 -2.75 -14.11 -12.09
C SER A 133 -1.45 -13.69 -12.79
N ILE A 134 -0.33 -13.78 -12.11
CA ILE A 134 0.97 -13.30 -12.62
C ILE A 134 1.92 -14.48 -12.91
N GLY A 135 1.55 -15.71 -12.49
CA GLY A 135 2.45 -16.83 -12.58
C GLY A 135 3.50 -16.79 -11.48
N GLU A 136 4.77 -16.80 -11.84
CA GLU A 136 5.88 -16.79 -10.91
C GLU A 136 6.19 -15.39 -10.39
N ASP A 137 6.30 -15.25 -9.06
CA ASP A 137 6.62 -13.99 -8.40
C ASP A 137 8.14 -13.86 -8.18
N TRP A 138 8.87 -13.61 -9.23
CA TRP A 138 10.32 -13.36 -9.14
C TRP A 138 10.66 -12.05 -8.43
N ALA A 139 9.78 -11.04 -8.49
CA ALA A 139 9.98 -9.77 -7.81
C ALA A 139 9.82 -9.93 -6.29
N GLY A 140 8.73 -10.53 -5.84
CA GLY A 140 8.53 -10.83 -4.42
C GLY A 140 9.57 -11.80 -3.88
N PHE A 141 10.02 -12.77 -4.67
CA PHE A 141 11.14 -13.64 -4.29
C PHE A 141 12.42 -12.82 -4.06
N GLN A 142 12.74 -11.88 -4.96
CA GLN A 142 13.90 -10.99 -4.80
C GLN A 142 13.81 -10.13 -3.54
N GLU A 143 12.63 -9.59 -3.22
CA GLU A 143 12.41 -8.82 -1.99
C GLU A 143 12.63 -9.69 -0.74
N LEU A 144 12.01 -10.87 -0.69
CA LEU A 144 12.18 -11.80 0.42
C LEU A 144 13.65 -12.23 0.61
N VAL A 145 14.38 -12.50 -0.47
CA VAL A 145 15.81 -12.78 -0.41
C VAL A 145 16.56 -11.56 0.12
N ASN A 146 16.22 -10.36 -0.34
CA ASN A 146 16.87 -9.14 0.11
C ASN A 146 16.66 -8.82 1.60
N GLU A 147 15.52 -9.19 2.16
CA GLU A 147 15.20 -9.02 3.58
C GLU A 147 15.73 -10.18 4.45
N SER A 148 16.07 -11.31 3.83
CA SER A 148 16.52 -12.50 4.54
C SER A 148 17.95 -12.37 5.06
N SER A 149 18.30 -13.22 6.01
CA SER A 149 19.67 -13.38 6.54
C SER A 149 20.39 -14.61 6.01
N ILE A 150 19.93 -15.15 4.85
CA ILE A 150 20.58 -16.32 4.26
C ILE A 150 22.01 -16.02 3.82
N GLN A 151 22.89 -17.00 3.97
CA GLN A 151 24.33 -16.84 3.74
C GLN A 151 24.65 -16.43 2.29
N ASP A 152 23.96 -17.03 1.31
CA ASP A 152 24.22 -16.82 -0.12
C ASP A 152 23.33 -15.73 -0.75
N LYS A 153 22.76 -14.85 0.05
CA LYS A 153 21.87 -13.76 -0.36
C LYS A 153 22.41 -12.97 -1.55
N GLU A 154 23.64 -12.47 -1.44
CA GLU A 154 24.26 -11.64 -2.47
C GLU A 154 24.46 -12.41 -3.79
N LEU A 155 24.75 -13.70 -3.70
CA LEU A 155 24.92 -14.55 -4.87
C LEU A 155 23.58 -14.79 -5.58
N ILE A 156 22.52 -15.06 -4.82
CA ILE A 156 21.17 -15.23 -5.38
C ILE A 156 20.70 -13.92 -6.03
N LEU A 157 20.86 -12.77 -5.37
CA LEU A 157 20.47 -11.47 -5.92
C LEU A 157 21.25 -11.16 -7.21
N ARG A 158 22.52 -11.57 -7.28
CA ARG A 158 23.33 -11.43 -8.49
C ARG A 158 22.79 -12.28 -9.64
N VAL A 159 22.42 -13.52 -9.38
CA VAL A 159 21.80 -14.40 -10.41
C VAL A 159 20.49 -13.79 -10.91
N LEU A 160 19.64 -13.26 -10.01
CA LEU A 160 18.38 -12.61 -10.38
C LEU A 160 18.61 -11.36 -11.26
N SER A 161 19.70 -10.64 -11.05
CA SER A 161 20.06 -9.47 -11.87
C SER A 161 20.66 -9.81 -13.22
N MET A 162 21.38 -10.93 -13.31
CA MET A 162 22.07 -11.35 -14.54
C MET A 162 21.17 -12.02 -15.57
N TYR A 163 20.17 -12.74 -15.12
CA TYR A 163 19.30 -13.53 -15.98
C TYR A 163 17.87 -13.01 -15.95
N SER A 164 17.27 -12.81 -17.11
CA SER A 164 15.86 -12.43 -17.24
C SER A 164 14.95 -13.65 -17.48
N ASP A 165 15.49 -14.74 -18.01
CA ASP A 165 14.75 -15.97 -18.29
C ASP A 165 14.47 -16.73 -16.98
N PRO A 166 13.19 -16.99 -16.63
CA PRO A 166 12.80 -17.71 -15.42
C PRO A 166 13.44 -19.09 -15.28
N ASN A 167 13.49 -19.86 -16.36
CA ASN A 167 14.06 -21.21 -16.35
C ASN A 167 15.57 -21.20 -16.10
N VAL A 168 16.26 -20.17 -16.60
CA VAL A 168 17.69 -20.00 -16.34
C VAL A 168 17.92 -19.60 -14.89
N ARG A 169 17.13 -18.66 -14.36
CA ARG A 169 17.17 -18.27 -12.94
C ARG A 169 16.99 -19.47 -12.01
N GLU A 170 15.95 -20.26 -12.24
CA GLU A 170 15.66 -21.47 -11.45
C GLU A 170 16.82 -22.45 -11.48
N ARG A 171 17.34 -22.72 -12.69
CA ARG A 171 18.47 -23.65 -12.86
C ARG A 171 19.72 -23.19 -12.13
N GLU A 172 20.09 -21.89 -12.27
CA GLU A 172 21.30 -21.37 -11.64
C GLU A 172 21.17 -21.33 -10.11
N ILE A 173 19.99 -20.98 -9.56
CA ILE A 173 19.73 -21.04 -8.13
C ILE A 173 19.78 -22.48 -7.60
N LYS A 174 19.21 -23.46 -8.33
CA LYS A 174 19.32 -24.88 -7.98
C LYS A 174 20.75 -25.40 -8.04
N ASN A 175 21.54 -24.97 -9.01
CA ASN A 175 22.95 -25.32 -9.10
C ASN A 175 23.73 -24.84 -7.87
N MET A 176 23.43 -23.64 -7.38
CA MET A 176 24.07 -23.13 -6.15
C MET A 176 23.71 -24.00 -4.93
N SER A 177 22.46 -24.42 -4.77
CA SER A 177 22.04 -25.27 -3.65
C SER A 177 22.67 -26.67 -3.65
N ASN A 178 23.15 -27.16 -4.80
CA ASN A 178 23.80 -28.47 -4.92
C ASN A 178 25.33 -28.41 -4.64
N VAL A 179 25.89 -27.23 -4.42
CA VAL A 179 27.33 -27.05 -4.13
C VAL A 179 27.61 -27.04 -2.63
N TYR A 180 26.56 -26.94 -1.81
CA TYR A 180 26.56 -27.00 -0.33
C TYR A 180 25.64 -28.16 0.12
#